data_d181fd3e399ef240f6ef21332efdfcb5
#
_entry.id   d181fd3e399ef240f6ef21332efdfcb5
#
_cell.length_a   1.000
_cell.length_b   1.000
_cell.length_c   1.000
_cell.angle_alpha   90.00
_cell.angle_beta   90.00
_cell.angle_gamma   90.00
#
_symmetry.space_group_name_H-M   'P 1'
#
loop_
_entity.id
_entity.type
_entity.pdbx_description
1 polymer ?
#
loop_
_entity_poly.entity_id
_entity_poly.type
_entity_poly.pdbx_seq_one_letter_code
_entity_poly.pdbx_strand_id
1 'polypeptide(L)'
;MAKQPGYQTRSTQGGTSELKSRLLFVLGALIVFRIGSFIPVPGIDAAVLAHLIEQQKGTIIDMFNMFSGGALSRASIFALGIMPYISASIIIQLLASVHPALAELRKEGESGRRKISKYTRYSTVVLATLQAVGISTSLPNMLPGLVPNLGFGFYFTAVISLVTGTMFLMWLGEQITERGIGNGISLIIFAGIVAGLPAAIGQTIEQARLGQMHLLVLLLIAVIVLAVTYFVVFVERGQRRIKVEYAKRQQGRQILGGHSTHLPLKVNMAGVIPAIFASSIILFPATLTQWVGQGASLEWLTDLSMLLHPGQPLYLVVYASAIIFFSFFYTAMQYNPRDTADNLKKSGAFIPGIRPGEQTSRYIDKIMTRLTLIGGLYVTFVCLVPYVMTSAWNVQFYFGGTSLLIVVVVIMDFIVQIQSHLMSTRYESALKKANLKGFGQ
;
A
#
# COMPACT_ATOMS: atom_id res chain seq x y z
N MET A 1 -4.69 37.90 43.20
CA MET A 1 -5.36 36.59 43.18
C MET A 1 -5.96 36.40 41.78
N ALA A 2 -5.21 35.77 40.89
CA ALA A 2 -5.67 35.47 39.52
C ALA A 2 -6.06 33.98 39.47
N LYS A 3 -7.33 33.71 39.11
CA LYS A 3 -7.87 32.35 38.92
C LYS A 3 -7.17 31.70 37.72
N GLN A 4 -6.49 30.60 37.97
CA GLN A 4 -6.03 29.69 36.90
C GLN A 4 -7.23 29.03 36.22
N PRO A 5 -7.26 28.91 34.89
CA PRO A 5 -8.31 28.17 34.19
C PRO A 5 -8.15 26.68 34.48
N GLY A 6 -9.21 26.09 35.06
CA GLY A 6 -9.29 24.69 35.40
C GLY A 6 -9.14 23.81 34.14
N TYR A 7 -8.08 23.02 34.10
CA TYR A 7 -7.98 21.86 33.23
C TYR A 7 -9.11 20.90 33.61
N GLN A 8 -10.13 20.85 32.78
CA GLN A 8 -11.14 19.79 32.86
C GLN A 8 -10.45 18.46 32.53
N THR A 9 -10.15 17.71 33.57
CA THR A 9 -9.80 16.28 33.47
C THR A 9 -10.99 15.55 32.84
N ARG A 10 -10.93 15.36 31.50
CA ARG A 10 -11.82 14.44 30.80
C ARG A 10 -11.64 13.06 31.39
N SER A 11 -12.66 12.60 32.05
CA SER A 11 -12.79 11.34 32.78
C SER A 11 -12.36 10.15 31.94
N THR A 12 -11.51 9.33 32.52
CA THR A 12 -10.80 8.17 32.03
C THR A 12 -11.69 6.91 31.97
N GLN A 13 -12.68 6.91 31.05
CA GLN A 13 -13.30 5.65 30.55
C GLN A 13 -12.79 5.33 29.14
N GLY A 14 -11.56 5.69 28.78
CA GLY A 14 -11.15 6.12 27.46
C GLY A 14 -10.43 5.13 26.54
N GLY A 15 -9.87 4.02 27.00
CA GLY A 15 -9.02 3.23 26.10
C GLY A 15 -9.77 2.40 25.05
N THR A 16 -10.86 1.76 25.45
CA THR A 16 -11.71 1.00 24.53
C THR A 16 -12.64 1.89 23.72
N SER A 17 -13.06 3.05 24.27
CA SER A 17 -13.87 4.04 23.58
C SER A 17 -13.07 4.79 22.51
N GLU A 18 -11.79 5.07 22.74
CA GLU A 18 -10.91 5.69 21.76
C GLU A 18 -10.65 4.75 20.57
N LEU A 19 -10.34 3.47 20.82
CA LEU A 19 -10.20 2.47 19.78
C LEU A 19 -11.48 2.34 18.95
N LYS A 20 -12.64 2.30 19.59
CA LYS A 20 -13.94 2.25 18.92
C LYS A 20 -14.17 3.48 18.05
N SER A 21 -13.85 4.67 18.54
CA SER A 21 -13.95 5.93 17.77
C SER A 21 -13.06 5.92 16.54
N ARG A 22 -11.79 5.45 16.65
CA ARG A 22 -10.86 5.31 15.53
C ARG A 22 -11.33 4.30 14.50
N LEU A 23 -11.86 3.15 14.94
CA LEU A 23 -12.43 2.13 14.03
C LEU A 23 -13.67 2.65 13.30
N LEU A 24 -14.58 3.34 14.01
CA LEU A 24 -15.76 3.95 13.40
C LEU A 24 -15.38 5.02 12.39
N PHE A 25 -14.32 5.80 12.65
CA PHE A 25 -13.80 6.78 11.71
C PHE A 25 -13.28 6.11 10.43
N VAL A 26 -12.49 5.03 10.55
CA VAL A 26 -12.01 4.25 9.39
C VAL A 26 -13.19 3.72 8.59
N LEU A 27 -14.17 3.10 9.24
CA LEU A 27 -15.34 2.55 8.57
C LEU A 27 -16.16 3.65 7.87
N GLY A 28 -16.37 4.81 8.51
CA GLY A 28 -17.03 5.97 7.90
C GLY A 28 -16.27 6.50 6.67
N ALA A 29 -14.94 6.59 6.76
CA ALA A 29 -14.09 7.02 5.64
C ALA A 29 -14.16 6.04 4.45
N LEU A 30 -14.20 4.73 4.70
CA LEU A 30 -14.36 3.71 3.64
C LEU A 30 -15.75 3.77 2.99
N ILE A 31 -16.81 4.07 3.76
CA ILE A 31 -18.15 4.31 3.22
C ILE A 31 -18.14 5.54 2.31
N VAL A 32 -17.53 6.64 2.73
CA VAL A 32 -17.40 7.87 1.90
C VAL A 32 -16.64 7.58 0.61
N PHE A 33 -15.52 6.82 0.69
CA PHE A 33 -14.80 6.34 -0.49
C PHE A 33 -15.73 5.56 -1.42
N ARG A 34 -16.50 4.64 -0.88
CA ARG A 34 -17.40 3.79 -1.68
C ARG A 34 -18.50 4.60 -2.34
N ILE A 35 -19.14 5.53 -1.64
CA ILE A 35 -20.16 6.41 -2.20
C ILE A 35 -19.56 7.25 -3.34
N GLY A 36 -18.39 7.87 -3.13
CA GLY A 36 -17.72 8.67 -4.15
C GLY A 36 -17.34 7.88 -5.40
N SER A 37 -17.09 6.57 -5.30
CA SER A 37 -16.80 5.71 -6.44
C SER A 37 -18.00 5.46 -7.37
N PHE A 38 -19.19 5.91 -7.00
CA PHE A 38 -20.41 5.85 -7.81
C PHE A 38 -20.82 7.20 -8.41
N ILE A 39 -20.13 8.30 -8.04
CA ILE A 39 -20.44 9.63 -8.58
C ILE A 39 -19.78 9.76 -9.96
N PRO A 40 -20.55 9.80 -11.08
CA PRO A 40 -19.96 9.86 -12.41
C PRO A 40 -19.40 11.25 -12.72
N VAL A 41 -18.38 11.30 -13.58
CA VAL A 41 -17.88 12.55 -14.17
C VAL A 41 -18.91 13.06 -15.15
N PRO A 42 -19.31 14.34 -15.07
CA PRO A 42 -20.28 14.90 -15.99
C PRO A 42 -19.82 14.84 -17.46
N GLY A 43 -20.72 14.43 -18.36
CA GLY A 43 -20.45 14.40 -19.80
C GLY A 43 -19.89 13.09 -20.35
N ILE A 44 -19.76 12.03 -19.52
CA ILE A 44 -19.35 10.69 -19.95
C ILE A 44 -20.53 9.73 -19.79
N ASP A 45 -20.79 8.91 -20.82
CA ASP A 45 -21.76 7.82 -20.70
C ASP A 45 -21.12 6.60 -20.00
N ALA A 46 -21.53 6.41 -18.75
CA ALA A 46 -20.98 5.33 -17.92
C ALA A 46 -21.35 3.93 -18.42
N ALA A 47 -22.50 3.77 -19.12
CA ALA A 47 -22.92 2.46 -19.63
C ALA A 47 -22.04 2.02 -20.82
N VAL A 48 -21.74 2.94 -21.72
CA VAL A 48 -20.85 2.69 -22.87
C VAL A 48 -19.43 2.39 -22.39
N LEU A 49 -18.93 3.14 -21.39
CA LEU A 49 -17.60 2.91 -20.82
C LEU A 49 -17.51 1.55 -20.09
N ALA A 50 -18.53 1.16 -19.36
CA ALA A 50 -18.56 -0.14 -18.68
C ALA A 50 -18.43 -1.31 -19.68
N HIS A 51 -19.16 -1.28 -20.78
CA HIS A 51 -19.06 -2.27 -21.85
C HIS A 51 -17.65 -2.33 -22.47
N LEU A 52 -17.01 -1.18 -22.67
CA LEU A 52 -15.66 -1.09 -23.21
C LEU A 52 -14.65 -1.79 -22.29
N ILE A 53 -14.72 -1.50 -20.98
CA ILE A 53 -13.80 -2.07 -19.99
C ILE A 53 -14.06 -3.57 -19.81
N GLU A 54 -15.31 -4.03 -19.93
CA GLU A 54 -15.62 -5.47 -19.92
C GLU A 54 -14.98 -6.22 -21.08
N GLN A 55 -14.86 -5.62 -22.25
CA GLN A 55 -14.15 -6.20 -23.39
C GLN A 55 -12.62 -6.21 -23.23
N GLN A 56 -12.09 -5.35 -22.40
CA GLN A 56 -10.65 -5.22 -22.15
C GLN A 56 -10.19 -5.88 -20.83
N LYS A 57 -10.91 -6.90 -20.35
CA LYS A 57 -10.50 -7.67 -19.16
C LYS A 57 -9.14 -8.33 -19.35
N GLY A 58 -8.34 -8.34 -18.28
CA GLY A 58 -6.97 -8.87 -18.29
C GLY A 58 -5.93 -7.94 -18.89
N THR A 59 -6.32 -6.73 -19.32
CA THR A 59 -5.39 -5.70 -19.80
C THR A 59 -4.92 -4.77 -18.70
N ILE A 60 -4.02 -3.86 -19.04
CA ILE A 60 -3.53 -2.79 -18.14
C ILE A 60 -4.69 -1.92 -17.63
N ILE A 61 -5.71 -1.68 -18.46
CA ILE A 61 -6.89 -0.88 -18.08
C ILE A 61 -7.70 -1.57 -16.97
N ASP A 62 -7.83 -2.88 -17.06
CA ASP A 62 -8.50 -3.67 -16.01
C ASP A 62 -7.74 -3.64 -14.68
N MET A 63 -6.41 -3.68 -14.72
CA MET A 63 -5.59 -3.47 -13.52
C MET A 63 -5.82 -2.08 -12.90
N PHE A 64 -5.89 -1.04 -13.71
CA PHE A 64 -6.24 0.31 -13.25
C PHE A 64 -7.62 0.36 -12.61
N ASN A 65 -8.62 -0.27 -13.26
CA ASN A 65 -9.98 -0.36 -12.76
C ASN A 65 -10.05 -1.10 -11.41
N MET A 66 -9.25 -2.15 -11.24
CA MET A 66 -9.15 -2.90 -9.99
C MET A 66 -8.58 -2.02 -8.85
N PHE A 67 -7.49 -1.29 -9.08
CA PHE A 67 -6.91 -0.39 -8.09
C PHE A 67 -7.81 0.79 -7.73
N SER A 68 -8.64 1.26 -8.67
CA SER A 68 -9.64 2.30 -8.42
C SER A 68 -10.93 1.78 -7.77
N GLY A 69 -11.04 0.45 -7.54
CA GLY A 69 -12.24 -0.16 -6.96
C GLY A 69 -13.45 -0.18 -7.90
N GLY A 70 -13.21 -0.27 -9.21
CA GLY A 70 -14.24 -0.21 -10.24
C GLY A 70 -14.73 1.20 -10.53
N ALA A 71 -14.03 2.24 -10.04
CA ALA A 71 -14.40 3.63 -10.31
C ALA A 71 -14.17 4.02 -11.76
N LEU A 72 -13.17 3.43 -12.42
CA LEU A 72 -12.89 3.68 -13.84
C LEU A 72 -14.03 3.18 -14.71
N SER A 73 -14.53 1.97 -14.52
CA SER A 73 -15.63 1.40 -15.30
C SER A 73 -16.96 2.14 -15.13
N ARG A 74 -17.10 2.92 -14.05
CA ARG A 74 -18.28 3.75 -13.79
C ARG A 74 -18.08 5.20 -14.19
N ALA A 75 -16.97 5.52 -14.87
CA ALA A 75 -16.61 6.91 -15.17
C ALA A 75 -16.66 7.83 -13.92
N SER A 76 -16.29 7.33 -12.77
CA SER A 76 -16.41 8.06 -11.50
C SER A 76 -15.35 9.15 -11.37
N ILE A 77 -15.63 10.17 -10.53
CA ILE A 77 -14.65 11.19 -10.14
C ILE A 77 -13.39 10.58 -9.51
N PHE A 78 -13.48 9.35 -8.99
CA PHE A 78 -12.34 8.59 -8.45
C PHE A 78 -11.71 7.63 -9.48
N ALA A 79 -11.96 7.80 -10.77
CA ALA A 79 -11.43 6.93 -11.82
C ALA A 79 -9.90 6.82 -11.82
N LEU A 80 -9.18 7.92 -11.55
CA LEU A 80 -7.71 7.91 -11.37
C LEU A 80 -7.26 7.20 -10.08
N GLY A 81 -8.15 7.04 -9.11
CA GLY A 81 -7.84 6.44 -7.80
C GLY A 81 -6.72 7.18 -7.07
N ILE A 82 -5.90 6.40 -6.35
CA ILE A 82 -4.72 6.88 -5.61
C ILE A 82 -3.43 6.74 -6.44
N MET A 83 -3.51 6.22 -7.68
CA MET A 83 -2.31 5.96 -8.51
C MET A 83 -1.42 7.18 -8.72
N PRO A 84 -1.93 8.41 -9.01
CA PRO A 84 -1.08 9.59 -9.14
C PRO A 84 -0.28 9.91 -7.87
N TYR A 85 -0.87 9.68 -6.70
CA TYR A 85 -0.20 9.88 -5.41
C TYR A 85 0.89 8.82 -5.18
N ILE A 86 0.64 7.55 -5.50
CA ILE A 86 1.63 6.49 -5.38
C ILE A 86 2.83 6.80 -6.27
N SER A 87 2.60 7.15 -7.55
CA SER A 87 3.65 7.51 -8.49
C SER A 87 4.45 8.74 -8.02
N ALA A 88 3.78 9.79 -7.54
CA ALA A 88 4.42 10.97 -6.97
C ALA A 88 5.27 10.62 -5.74
N SER A 89 4.75 9.77 -4.86
CA SER A 89 5.47 9.31 -3.66
C SER A 89 6.73 8.54 -4.01
N ILE A 90 6.67 7.65 -5.02
CA ILE A 90 7.84 6.91 -5.51
C ILE A 90 8.88 7.87 -6.06
N ILE A 91 8.47 8.80 -6.93
CA ILE A 91 9.38 9.77 -7.56
C ILE A 91 10.08 10.63 -6.49
N ILE A 92 9.33 11.16 -5.54
CA ILE A 92 9.90 11.99 -4.47
C ILE A 92 10.81 11.19 -3.55
N GLN A 93 10.47 9.92 -3.25
CA GLN A 93 11.32 9.05 -2.44
C GLN A 93 12.62 8.67 -3.16
N LEU A 94 12.56 8.39 -4.47
CA LEU A 94 13.76 8.18 -5.29
C LEU A 94 14.63 9.43 -5.35
N LEU A 95 14.03 10.60 -5.59
CA LEU A 95 14.74 11.88 -5.58
C LEU A 95 15.36 12.18 -4.20
N ALA A 96 14.68 11.85 -3.11
CA ALA A 96 15.23 12.04 -1.76
C ALA A 96 16.40 11.10 -1.44
N SER A 97 16.59 10.01 -2.19
CA SER A 97 17.77 9.15 -2.07
C SER A 97 18.97 9.62 -2.89
N VAL A 98 18.72 10.33 -4.01
CA VAL A 98 19.75 10.74 -4.96
C VAL A 98 20.15 12.21 -4.79
N HIS A 99 19.18 13.10 -4.55
CA HIS A 99 19.41 14.54 -4.49
C HIS A 99 19.85 14.99 -3.08
N PRO A 100 21.04 15.63 -2.91
CA PRO A 100 21.61 15.96 -1.60
C PRO A 100 20.67 16.80 -0.72
N ALA A 101 20.02 17.83 -1.26
CA ALA A 101 19.14 18.72 -0.52
C ALA A 101 17.91 17.99 0.06
N LEU A 102 17.34 17.02 -0.68
CA LEU A 102 16.22 16.22 -0.18
C LEU A 102 16.68 15.14 0.82
N ALA A 103 17.90 14.63 0.64
CA ALA A 103 18.51 13.69 1.59
C ALA A 103 18.79 14.38 2.95
N GLU A 104 19.20 15.66 2.95
CA GLU A 104 19.34 16.45 4.19
C GLU A 104 18.01 16.69 4.88
N LEU A 105 16.96 17.08 4.14
CA LEU A 105 15.61 17.21 4.70
C LEU A 105 15.13 15.92 5.39
N ARG A 106 15.49 14.77 4.85
CA ARG A 106 15.14 13.49 5.48
C ARG A 106 15.83 13.28 6.83
N LYS A 107 17.03 13.84 7.03
CA LYS A 107 17.77 13.78 8.29
C LYS A 107 17.24 14.76 9.34
N GLU A 108 16.51 15.81 8.94
CA GLU A 108 15.90 16.79 9.85
C GLU A 108 14.75 16.21 10.72
N GLY A 109 14.40 14.93 10.58
CA GLY A 109 13.36 14.28 11.37
C GLY A 109 11.94 14.67 10.95
N GLU A 110 11.07 15.03 11.91
CA GLU A 110 9.65 15.35 11.66
C GLU A 110 9.45 16.57 10.76
N SER A 111 10.25 17.63 10.92
CA SER A 111 10.18 18.84 10.10
C SER A 111 10.46 18.54 8.63
N GLY A 112 11.51 17.77 8.37
CA GLY A 112 11.87 17.37 7.02
C GLY A 112 10.84 16.42 6.38
N ARG A 113 10.28 15.49 7.15
CA ARG A 113 9.19 14.62 6.68
C ARG A 113 7.97 15.41 6.23
N ARG A 114 7.58 16.46 6.97
CA ARG A 114 6.46 17.34 6.58
C ARG A 114 6.74 18.06 5.27
N LYS A 115 7.98 18.55 5.05
CA LYS A 115 8.39 19.19 3.77
C LYS A 115 8.34 18.18 2.61
N ILE A 116 8.86 16.96 2.80
CA ILE A 116 8.81 15.89 1.79
C ILE A 116 7.37 15.54 1.44
N SER A 117 6.49 15.38 2.44
CA SER A 117 5.06 15.15 2.21
C SER A 117 4.40 16.28 1.42
N LYS A 118 4.77 17.54 1.68
CA LYS A 118 4.29 18.70 0.92
C LYS A 118 4.72 18.63 -0.56
N TYR A 119 5.97 18.26 -0.85
CA TYR A 119 6.44 18.07 -2.22
C TYR A 119 5.72 16.91 -2.91
N THR A 120 5.47 15.81 -2.19
CA THR A 120 4.68 14.69 -2.72
C THR A 120 3.27 15.15 -3.12
N ARG A 121 2.59 15.95 -2.28
CA ARG A 121 1.26 16.50 -2.61
C ARG A 121 1.29 17.36 -3.87
N TYR A 122 2.26 18.26 -4.02
CA TYR A 122 2.39 19.09 -5.22
C TYR A 122 2.66 18.25 -6.47
N SER A 123 3.57 17.27 -6.37
CA SER A 123 3.84 16.34 -7.48
C SER A 123 2.61 15.52 -7.83
N THR A 124 1.79 15.15 -6.84
CA THR A 124 0.51 14.46 -7.08
C THR A 124 -0.46 15.31 -7.89
N VAL A 125 -0.58 16.62 -7.58
CA VAL A 125 -1.45 17.53 -8.36
C VAL A 125 -0.99 17.58 -9.81
N VAL A 126 0.32 17.75 -10.05
CA VAL A 126 0.88 17.81 -11.39
C VAL A 126 0.62 16.51 -12.16
N LEU A 127 0.94 15.36 -11.56
CA LEU A 127 0.72 14.06 -12.20
C LEU A 127 -0.77 13.77 -12.43
N ALA A 128 -1.62 14.05 -11.45
CA ALA A 128 -3.06 13.88 -11.59
C ALA A 128 -3.63 14.75 -12.71
N THR A 129 -3.15 15.99 -12.87
CA THR A 129 -3.58 16.89 -13.95
C THR A 129 -3.14 16.35 -15.32
N LEU A 130 -1.89 15.90 -15.45
CA LEU A 130 -1.39 15.29 -16.68
C LEU A 130 -2.19 14.03 -17.04
N GLN A 131 -2.45 13.16 -16.06
CA GLN A 131 -3.24 11.94 -16.28
C GLN A 131 -4.71 12.26 -16.62
N ALA A 132 -5.31 13.22 -15.93
CA ALA A 132 -6.68 13.64 -16.21
C ALA A 132 -6.84 14.23 -17.62
N VAL A 133 -5.89 15.06 -18.06
CA VAL A 133 -5.86 15.58 -19.44
C VAL A 133 -5.72 14.43 -20.44
N GLY A 134 -4.76 13.52 -20.22
CA GLY A 134 -4.54 12.37 -21.08
C GLY A 134 -5.79 11.48 -21.24
N ILE A 135 -6.43 11.12 -20.12
CA ILE A 135 -7.67 10.34 -20.16
C ILE A 135 -8.79 11.11 -20.83
N SER A 136 -8.99 12.38 -20.50
CA SER A 136 -10.07 13.18 -21.09
C SER A 136 -9.94 13.35 -22.60
N THR A 137 -8.71 13.43 -23.13
CA THR A 137 -8.44 13.54 -24.57
C THR A 137 -8.53 12.18 -25.29
N SER A 138 -8.23 11.08 -24.61
CA SER A 138 -8.31 9.74 -25.22
C SER A 138 -9.72 9.16 -25.25
N LEU A 139 -10.57 9.47 -24.25
CA LEU A 139 -11.93 8.93 -24.13
C LEU A 139 -12.79 9.11 -25.39
N PRO A 140 -12.89 10.29 -26.03
CA PRO A 140 -13.70 10.47 -27.22
C PRO A 140 -13.25 9.63 -28.43
N ASN A 141 -11.94 9.28 -28.46
CA ASN A 141 -11.35 8.52 -29.56
C ASN A 141 -11.49 6.99 -29.35
N MET A 142 -11.83 6.55 -28.16
CA MET A 142 -11.99 5.11 -27.85
C MET A 142 -13.27 4.53 -28.45
N LEU A 143 -14.40 5.26 -28.36
CA LEU A 143 -15.68 4.82 -28.91
C LEU A 143 -16.53 6.04 -29.31
N PRO A 144 -17.17 5.99 -30.51
CA PRO A 144 -18.18 6.97 -30.89
C PRO A 144 -19.36 6.92 -29.93
N GLY A 145 -19.78 8.08 -29.42
CA GLY A 145 -20.91 8.18 -28.48
C GLY A 145 -20.56 8.14 -27.00
N LEU A 146 -19.30 7.87 -26.61
CA LEU A 146 -18.86 7.88 -25.23
C LEU A 146 -18.98 9.27 -24.57
N VAL A 147 -18.75 10.32 -25.38
CA VAL A 147 -18.90 11.72 -25.00
C VAL A 147 -19.88 12.40 -25.95
N PRO A 148 -21.15 12.61 -25.55
CA PRO A 148 -22.19 13.17 -26.44
C PRO A 148 -21.88 14.60 -26.90
N ASN A 149 -21.29 15.42 -26.02
CA ASN A 149 -21.02 16.83 -26.28
C ASN A 149 -19.51 17.11 -26.16
N LEU A 150 -18.81 16.99 -27.30
CA LEU A 150 -17.38 17.35 -27.38
C LEU A 150 -17.22 18.87 -27.41
N GLY A 151 -16.58 19.45 -26.41
CA GLY A 151 -16.28 20.86 -26.32
C GLY A 151 -15.28 21.18 -25.21
N PHE A 152 -14.74 22.39 -25.19
CA PHE A 152 -13.81 22.85 -24.16
C PHE A 152 -14.39 22.68 -22.73
N GLY A 153 -15.73 22.88 -22.59
CA GLY A 153 -16.42 22.68 -21.30
C GLY A 153 -16.31 21.24 -20.77
N PHE A 154 -16.40 20.23 -21.66
CA PHE A 154 -16.22 18.83 -21.26
C PHE A 154 -14.81 18.57 -20.72
N TYR A 155 -13.77 18.96 -21.48
CA TYR A 155 -12.38 18.74 -21.06
C TYR A 155 -12.07 19.42 -19.71
N PHE A 156 -12.49 20.66 -19.56
CA PHE A 156 -12.30 21.42 -18.35
C PHE A 156 -12.99 20.77 -17.14
N THR A 157 -14.27 20.40 -17.30
CA THR A 157 -15.04 19.76 -16.21
C THR A 157 -14.49 18.38 -15.87
N ALA A 158 -14.13 17.57 -16.87
CA ALA A 158 -13.57 16.24 -16.66
C ALA A 158 -12.22 16.29 -15.92
N VAL A 159 -11.31 17.16 -16.36
CA VAL A 159 -9.99 17.34 -15.73
C VAL A 159 -10.13 17.78 -14.27
N ILE A 160 -10.94 18.82 -14.03
CA ILE A 160 -11.14 19.32 -12.65
C ILE A 160 -11.78 18.25 -11.77
N SER A 161 -12.79 17.54 -12.26
CA SER A 161 -13.46 16.47 -11.50
C SER A 161 -12.51 15.34 -11.11
N LEU A 162 -11.70 14.86 -12.04
CA LEU A 162 -10.73 13.79 -11.82
C LEU A 162 -9.60 14.21 -10.86
N VAL A 163 -9.06 15.42 -11.04
CA VAL A 163 -8.01 15.94 -10.14
C VAL A 163 -8.56 16.15 -8.73
N THR A 164 -9.75 16.74 -8.61
CA THR A 164 -10.39 16.94 -7.30
C THR A 164 -10.67 15.61 -6.61
N GLY A 165 -11.14 14.60 -7.37
CA GLY A 165 -11.35 13.25 -6.84
C GLY A 165 -10.07 12.62 -6.30
N THR A 166 -8.98 12.72 -7.04
CA THR A 166 -7.67 12.20 -6.60
C THR A 166 -7.16 12.93 -5.35
N MET A 167 -7.27 14.27 -5.32
CA MET A 167 -6.85 15.06 -4.17
C MET A 167 -7.69 14.76 -2.93
N PHE A 168 -8.99 14.54 -3.11
CA PHE A 168 -9.88 14.13 -2.04
C PHE A 168 -9.50 12.74 -1.48
N LEU A 169 -9.21 11.76 -2.36
CA LEU A 169 -8.75 10.43 -1.92
C LEU A 169 -7.43 10.48 -1.18
N MET A 170 -6.48 11.29 -1.65
CA MET A 170 -5.22 11.52 -0.95
C MET A 170 -5.47 12.09 0.46
N TRP A 171 -6.27 13.16 0.55
CA TRP A 171 -6.64 13.77 1.84
C TRP A 171 -7.36 12.77 2.76
N LEU A 172 -8.30 11.98 2.21
CA LEU A 172 -9.02 10.95 2.96
C LEU A 172 -8.06 9.89 3.52
N GLY A 173 -7.09 9.43 2.71
CA GLY A 173 -6.06 8.49 3.14
C GLY A 173 -5.16 9.05 4.25
N GLU A 174 -4.79 10.33 4.18
CA GLU A 174 -4.07 11.01 5.25
C GLU A 174 -4.90 11.12 6.53
N GLN A 175 -6.18 11.47 6.43
CA GLN A 175 -7.08 11.53 7.60
C GLN A 175 -7.26 10.16 8.26
N ILE A 176 -7.36 9.07 7.48
CA ILE A 176 -7.42 7.71 8.02
C ILE A 176 -6.12 7.40 8.78
N THR A 177 -4.97 7.78 8.24
CA THR A 177 -3.67 7.54 8.87
C THR A 177 -3.50 8.34 10.17
N GLU A 178 -3.95 9.59 10.21
CA GLU A 178 -3.79 10.48 11.37
C GLU A 178 -4.81 10.18 12.48
N ARG A 179 -6.07 9.96 12.13
CA ARG A 179 -7.19 9.83 13.09
C ARG A 179 -7.70 8.41 13.26
N GLY A 180 -7.41 7.53 12.31
CA GLY A 180 -7.83 6.14 12.32
C GLY A 180 -6.79 5.20 12.88
N ILE A 181 -6.77 4.00 12.31
CA ILE A 181 -5.79 2.92 12.58
C ILE A 181 -5.30 2.43 11.23
N GLY A 182 -4.01 2.23 11.11
CA GLY A 182 -3.41 1.70 9.88
C GLY A 182 -2.92 2.78 8.91
N ASN A 183 -2.37 2.31 7.79
CA ASN A 183 -2.01 3.18 6.67
C ASN A 183 -3.26 3.43 5.83
N GLY A 184 -3.78 4.66 5.84
CA GLY A 184 -5.02 5.01 5.16
C GLY A 184 -4.99 4.77 3.66
N ILE A 185 -3.86 4.99 3.01
CA ILE A 185 -3.68 4.74 1.57
C ILE A 185 -3.83 3.25 1.26
N SER A 186 -3.15 2.41 2.03
CA SER A 186 -3.26 0.94 1.89
C SER A 186 -4.67 0.45 2.16
N LEU A 187 -5.39 1.05 3.12
CA LEU A 187 -6.79 0.72 3.42
C LEU A 187 -7.75 1.12 2.31
N ILE A 188 -7.52 2.25 1.62
CA ILE A 188 -8.34 2.65 0.46
C ILE A 188 -8.10 1.70 -0.72
N ILE A 189 -6.85 1.33 -1.00
CA ILE A 189 -6.52 0.34 -2.04
C ILE A 189 -7.17 -1.00 -1.71
N PHE A 190 -7.04 -1.45 -0.46
CA PHE A 190 -7.68 -2.66 0.04
C PHE A 190 -9.21 -2.63 -0.16
N ALA A 191 -9.86 -1.53 0.22
CA ALA A 191 -11.31 -1.38 0.06
C ALA A 191 -11.73 -1.41 -1.42
N GLY A 192 -10.92 -0.83 -2.31
CA GLY A 192 -11.12 -0.91 -3.76
C GLY A 192 -11.08 -2.35 -4.26
N ILE A 193 -10.04 -3.09 -3.90
CA ILE A 193 -9.86 -4.49 -4.31
C ILE A 193 -10.99 -5.38 -3.76
N VAL A 194 -11.28 -5.28 -2.46
CA VAL A 194 -12.34 -6.08 -1.80
C VAL A 194 -13.72 -5.79 -2.38
N ALA A 195 -13.99 -4.55 -2.80
CA ALA A 195 -15.25 -4.18 -3.42
C ALA A 195 -15.50 -4.88 -4.78
N GLY A 196 -14.46 -5.27 -5.49
CA GLY A 196 -14.53 -6.04 -6.74
C GLY A 196 -14.71 -7.55 -6.53
N LEU A 197 -14.38 -8.08 -5.33
CA LEU A 197 -14.39 -9.51 -5.00
C LEU A 197 -15.73 -10.22 -5.30
N PRO A 198 -16.90 -9.72 -4.83
CA PRO A 198 -18.17 -10.40 -5.05
C PRO A 198 -18.50 -10.53 -6.54
N ALA A 199 -18.22 -9.50 -7.34
CA ALA A 199 -18.46 -9.53 -8.78
C ALA A 199 -17.53 -10.54 -9.48
N ALA A 200 -16.26 -10.60 -9.10
CA ALA A 200 -15.30 -11.55 -9.64
C ALA A 200 -15.67 -13.00 -9.34
N ILE A 201 -16.07 -13.30 -8.10
CA ILE A 201 -16.52 -14.62 -7.71
C ILE A 201 -17.80 -15.00 -8.49
N GLY A 202 -18.76 -14.08 -8.60
CA GLY A 202 -19.99 -14.29 -9.35
C GLY A 202 -19.72 -14.61 -10.82
N GLN A 203 -18.83 -13.87 -11.48
CA GLN A 203 -18.44 -14.10 -12.87
C GLN A 203 -17.75 -15.47 -13.07
N THR A 204 -16.88 -15.87 -12.15
CA THR A 204 -16.17 -17.16 -12.21
C THR A 204 -17.16 -18.32 -12.07
N ILE A 205 -18.15 -18.20 -11.18
CA ILE A 205 -19.21 -19.20 -11.00
C ILE A 205 -20.10 -19.26 -12.27
N GLU A 206 -20.43 -18.12 -12.86
CA GLU A 206 -21.26 -18.06 -14.06
C GLU A 206 -20.55 -18.68 -15.27
N GLN A 207 -19.24 -18.45 -15.45
CA GLN A 207 -18.43 -19.13 -16.47
C GLN A 207 -18.44 -20.66 -16.30
N ALA A 208 -18.41 -21.14 -15.06
CA ALA A 208 -18.54 -22.57 -14.78
C ALA A 208 -19.95 -23.10 -15.10
N ARG A 209 -21.01 -22.33 -14.81
CA ARG A 209 -22.40 -22.69 -15.17
C ARG A 209 -22.64 -22.74 -16.67
N LEU A 210 -22.03 -21.83 -17.42
CA LEU A 210 -22.13 -21.77 -18.89
C LEU A 210 -21.27 -22.85 -19.59
N GLY A 211 -20.58 -23.71 -18.82
CA GLY A 211 -19.74 -24.78 -19.37
C GLY A 211 -18.43 -24.29 -20.00
N GLN A 212 -18.09 -23.02 -19.85
CA GLN A 212 -16.81 -22.47 -20.33
C GLN A 212 -15.61 -22.93 -19.49
N MET A 213 -15.89 -23.42 -18.27
CA MET A 213 -14.89 -23.92 -17.34
C MET A 213 -15.39 -25.22 -16.68
N HIS A 214 -14.53 -26.23 -16.60
CA HIS A 214 -14.83 -27.44 -15.85
C HIS A 214 -14.94 -27.15 -14.35
N LEU A 215 -15.92 -27.73 -13.68
CA LEU A 215 -16.14 -27.59 -12.23
C LEU A 215 -14.88 -27.97 -11.42
N LEU A 216 -14.11 -28.94 -11.92
CA LEU A 216 -12.87 -29.38 -11.29
C LEU A 216 -11.78 -28.29 -11.32
N VAL A 217 -11.73 -27.47 -12.38
CA VAL A 217 -10.81 -26.31 -12.48
C VAL A 217 -11.23 -25.23 -11.50
N LEU A 218 -12.53 -24.96 -11.35
CA LEU A 218 -13.04 -24.01 -10.36
C LEU A 218 -12.64 -24.43 -8.93
N LEU A 219 -12.79 -25.71 -8.59
CA LEU A 219 -12.39 -26.23 -7.29
C LEU A 219 -10.87 -26.13 -7.08
N LEU A 220 -10.08 -26.44 -8.11
CA LEU A 220 -8.63 -26.31 -8.07
C LEU A 220 -8.20 -24.87 -7.82
N ILE A 221 -8.81 -23.90 -8.50
CA ILE A 221 -8.56 -22.47 -8.28
C ILE A 221 -8.85 -22.08 -6.83
N ALA A 222 -9.99 -22.51 -6.28
CA ALA A 222 -10.34 -22.22 -4.89
C ALA A 222 -9.28 -22.78 -3.91
N VAL A 223 -8.81 -24.01 -4.13
CA VAL A 223 -7.76 -24.64 -3.32
C VAL A 223 -6.45 -23.86 -3.43
N ILE A 224 -6.04 -23.43 -4.64
CA ILE A 224 -4.80 -22.66 -4.83
C ILE A 224 -4.91 -21.31 -4.13
N VAL A 225 -6.02 -20.58 -4.26
CA VAL A 225 -6.22 -19.29 -3.57
C VAL A 225 -6.11 -19.45 -2.05
N LEU A 226 -6.72 -20.48 -1.49
CA LEU A 226 -6.60 -20.77 -0.06
C LEU A 226 -5.18 -21.15 0.34
N ALA A 227 -4.50 -21.97 -0.44
CA ALA A 227 -3.12 -22.36 -0.19
C ALA A 227 -2.16 -21.16 -0.25
N VAL A 228 -2.30 -20.28 -1.27
CA VAL A 228 -1.51 -19.07 -1.39
C VAL A 228 -1.81 -18.11 -0.25
N THR A 229 -3.08 -17.92 0.12
CA THR A 229 -3.46 -17.08 1.27
C THR A 229 -2.83 -17.59 2.56
N TYR A 230 -2.90 -18.90 2.81
CA TYR A 230 -2.26 -19.52 3.97
C TYR A 230 -0.74 -19.31 3.96
N PHE A 231 -0.10 -19.51 2.81
CA PHE A 231 1.33 -19.31 2.64
C PHE A 231 1.74 -17.85 2.89
N VAL A 232 0.97 -16.88 2.37
CA VAL A 232 1.20 -15.45 2.61
C VAL A 232 1.11 -15.13 4.11
N VAL A 233 0.05 -15.58 4.79
CA VAL A 233 -0.11 -15.37 6.24
C VAL A 233 1.03 -16.00 7.03
N PHE A 234 1.48 -17.20 6.63
CA PHE A 234 2.58 -17.90 7.29
C PHE A 234 3.90 -17.11 7.18
N VAL A 235 4.24 -16.62 5.98
CA VAL A 235 5.48 -15.87 5.75
C VAL A 235 5.43 -14.49 6.41
N GLU A 236 4.30 -13.77 6.33
CA GLU A 236 4.15 -12.43 6.93
C GLU A 236 4.20 -12.46 8.47
N ARG A 237 3.82 -13.57 9.09
CA ARG A 237 4.00 -13.77 10.55
C ARG A 237 5.42 -14.16 10.92
N GLY A 238 6.23 -14.57 9.94
CA GLY A 238 7.61 -15.01 10.14
C GLY A 238 8.49 -13.86 10.65
N GLN A 239 9.20 -14.12 11.77
CA GLN A 239 10.14 -13.17 12.36
C GLN A 239 11.46 -13.85 12.70
N ARG A 240 12.57 -13.24 12.31
CA ARG A 240 13.90 -13.60 12.80
C ARG A 240 14.13 -12.87 14.11
N ARG A 241 14.20 -13.62 15.21
CA ARG A 241 14.47 -13.09 16.54
C ARG A 241 15.98 -13.13 16.82
N ILE A 242 16.61 -11.97 16.97
CA ILE A 242 18.02 -11.85 17.34
C ILE A 242 18.06 -11.68 18.86
N LYS A 243 18.78 -12.57 19.56
CA LYS A 243 18.95 -12.47 21.02
C LYS A 243 19.78 -11.23 21.36
N VAL A 244 19.27 -10.42 22.28
CA VAL A 244 19.91 -9.22 22.80
C VAL A 244 19.97 -9.34 24.32
N GLU A 245 21.13 -9.09 24.90
CA GLU A 245 21.35 -9.12 26.33
C GLU A 245 21.67 -7.73 26.86
N TYR A 246 21.11 -7.41 28.02
CA TYR A 246 21.43 -6.16 28.71
C TYR A 246 22.51 -6.42 29.73
N ALA A 247 23.47 -5.50 29.86
CA ALA A 247 24.53 -5.60 30.88
C ALA A 247 23.91 -5.62 32.29
N LYS A 248 24.43 -6.49 33.12
CA LYS A 248 24.05 -6.54 34.56
C LYS A 248 24.36 -5.19 35.19
N ARG A 249 23.37 -4.55 35.79
CA ARG A 249 23.58 -3.31 36.57
C ARG A 249 23.59 -3.64 38.04
N GLN A 250 24.64 -3.22 38.73
CA GLN A 250 24.70 -3.28 40.17
C GLN A 250 24.14 -1.97 40.74
N GLN A 251 23.06 -2.05 41.49
CA GLN A 251 22.47 -0.92 42.18
C GLN A 251 22.59 -1.17 43.68
N GLY A 252 23.63 -0.57 44.30
CA GLY A 252 24.00 -0.84 45.66
C GLY A 252 24.47 -2.29 45.88
N ARG A 253 23.84 -2.99 46.83
CA ARG A 253 24.17 -4.40 47.20
C ARG A 253 23.39 -5.43 46.36
N GLN A 254 22.41 -4.97 45.52
CA GLN A 254 21.59 -5.87 44.68
C GLN A 254 22.13 -5.89 43.25
N ILE A 255 22.41 -7.10 42.75
CA ILE A 255 22.73 -7.33 41.34
C ILE A 255 21.40 -7.57 40.63
N LEU A 256 20.94 -6.56 39.89
CA LEU A 256 19.83 -6.73 38.96
C LEU A 256 20.31 -7.61 37.80
N GLY A 257 19.75 -8.82 37.71
CA GLY A 257 20.07 -9.77 36.66
C GLY A 257 19.86 -9.17 35.28
N GLY A 258 20.78 -9.41 34.37
CA GLY A 258 20.62 -8.98 32.97
C GLY A 258 19.38 -9.62 32.38
N HIS A 259 18.45 -8.79 31.86
CA HIS A 259 17.31 -9.28 31.11
C HIS A 259 17.73 -9.58 29.66
N SER A 260 17.39 -10.77 29.18
CA SER A 260 17.54 -11.08 27.75
C SER A 260 16.24 -10.77 27.03
N THR A 261 16.34 -10.01 25.94
CA THR A 261 15.24 -9.71 25.04
C THR A 261 15.59 -10.17 23.64
N HIS A 262 14.65 -10.05 22.71
CA HIS A 262 14.87 -10.39 21.33
C HIS A 262 14.52 -9.19 20.46
N LEU A 263 15.40 -8.88 19.50
CA LEU A 263 15.12 -7.93 18.43
C LEU A 263 14.38 -8.68 17.31
N PRO A 264 13.08 -8.44 17.09
CA PRO A 264 12.33 -9.10 16.02
C PRO A 264 12.57 -8.39 14.70
N LEU A 265 13.01 -9.12 13.68
CA LEU A 265 13.07 -8.65 12.29
C LEU A 265 12.06 -9.46 11.47
N LYS A 266 11.11 -8.80 10.80
CA LYS A 266 10.15 -9.48 9.90
C LYS A 266 10.90 -10.14 8.74
N VAL A 267 10.44 -11.28 8.24
CA VAL A 267 10.99 -11.93 7.05
C VAL A 267 10.76 -11.04 5.83
N ASN A 268 9.54 -10.51 5.69
CA ASN A 268 9.23 -9.49 4.70
C ASN A 268 9.26 -8.10 5.35
N MET A 269 10.42 -7.44 5.30
CA MET A 269 10.60 -6.10 5.90
C MET A 269 9.98 -5.00 5.04
N ALA A 270 9.94 -5.20 3.72
CA ALA A 270 9.42 -4.23 2.78
C ALA A 270 7.87 -4.27 2.67
N GLY A 271 7.22 -5.34 3.14
CA GLY A 271 5.78 -5.51 3.05
C GLY A 271 5.29 -5.63 1.59
N VAL A 272 4.15 -5.05 1.32
CA VAL A 272 3.50 -5.05 -0.01
C VAL A 272 3.96 -3.90 -0.91
N ILE A 273 4.62 -2.88 -0.36
CA ILE A 273 4.97 -1.65 -1.06
C ILE A 273 5.81 -1.89 -2.32
N PRO A 274 6.80 -2.79 -2.34
CA PRO A 274 7.56 -3.09 -3.57
C PRO A 274 6.70 -3.58 -4.73
N ALA A 275 5.69 -4.39 -4.45
CA ALA A 275 4.79 -4.89 -5.49
C ALA A 275 3.90 -3.77 -6.06
N ILE A 276 3.43 -2.85 -5.20
CA ILE A 276 2.68 -1.67 -5.63
C ILE A 276 3.57 -0.74 -6.46
N PHE A 277 4.83 -0.54 -6.07
CA PHE A 277 5.77 0.29 -6.81
C PHE A 277 6.12 -0.32 -8.16
N ALA A 278 6.41 -1.61 -8.21
CA ALA A 278 6.70 -2.32 -9.45
C ALA A 278 5.52 -2.23 -10.44
N SER A 279 4.29 -2.47 -9.98
CA SER A 279 3.10 -2.36 -10.83
C SER A 279 2.88 -0.91 -11.32
N SER A 280 3.06 0.09 -10.46
CA SER A 280 2.91 1.50 -10.83
C SER A 280 3.91 1.95 -11.89
N ILE A 281 5.17 1.51 -11.79
CA ILE A 281 6.21 1.88 -12.78
C ILE A 281 5.98 1.19 -14.12
N ILE A 282 5.56 -0.06 -14.12
CA ILE A 282 5.27 -0.78 -15.37
C ILE A 282 4.02 -0.20 -16.07
N LEU A 283 3.05 0.27 -15.30
CA LEU A 283 1.86 0.94 -15.84
C LEU A 283 2.17 2.31 -16.43
N PHE A 284 3.26 2.97 -16.02
CA PHE A 284 3.59 4.33 -16.43
C PHE A 284 3.84 4.49 -17.95
N PRO A 285 4.63 3.64 -18.65
CA PRO A 285 4.76 3.71 -20.11
C PRO A 285 3.43 3.54 -20.85
N ALA A 286 2.59 2.61 -20.39
CA ALA A 286 1.28 2.38 -21.00
C ALA A 286 0.32 3.57 -20.83
N THR A 287 0.39 4.26 -19.70
CA THR A 287 -0.37 5.51 -19.50
C THR A 287 0.17 6.64 -20.35
N LEU A 288 1.49 6.73 -20.55
CA LEU A 288 2.08 7.72 -21.45
C LEU A 288 1.65 7.54 -22.90
N THR A 289 1.59 6.30 -23.40
CA THR A 289 1.11 6.01 -24.77
C THR A 289 -0.34 6.45 -24.98
N GLN A 290 -1.19 6.28 -23.98
CA GLN A 290 -2.56 6.76 -24.02
C GLN A 290 -2.66 8.29 -24.04
N TRP A 291 -1.74 9.02 -23.39
CA TRP A 291 -1.77 10.48 -23.34
C TRP A 291 -1.24 11.15 -24.60
N VAL A 292 -0.19 10.59 -25.20
CA VAL A 292 0.45 11.17 -26.38
C VAL A 292 -0.39 10.95 -27.65
N GLY A 293 -1.34 10.00 -27.61
CA GLY A 293 -2.21 9.69 -28.73
C GLY A 293 -1.47 8.97 -29.87
N GLN A 294 -2.25 8.37 -30.80
CA GLN A 294 -1.72 7.61 -31.94
C GLN A 294 -1.09 8.47 -33.05
N GLY A 295 -0.94 9.77 -32.84
CA GLY A 295 -0.47 10.71 -33.87
C GLY A 295 0.96 11.22 -33.72
N ALA A 296 1.65 10.91 -32.64
CA ALA A 296 3.03 11.34 -32.46
C ALA A 296 4.00 10.21 -32.89
N SER A 297 5.10 10.57 -33.47
CA SER A 297 6.20 9.70 -33.96
C SER A 297 6.96 8.92 -32.85
N LEU A 298 6.20 8.36 -31.89
CA LEU A 298 6.72 7.61 -30.74
C LEU A 298 6.38 6.11 -30.87
N GLU A 299 6.62 5.54 -32.07
CA GLU A 299 6.39 4.11 -32.34
C GLU A 299 7.10 3.22 -31.32
N TRP A 300 8.33 3.59 -30.90
CA TRP A 300 9.08 2.87 -29.88
C TRP A 300 8.33 2.77 -28.51
N LEU A 301 7.50 3.75 -28.17
CA LEU A 301 6.74 3.76 -26.91
C LEU A 301 5.53 2.81 -27.00
N THR A 302 4.89 2.73 -28.18
CA THR A 302 3.82 1.76 -28.43
C THR A 302 4.35 0.34 -28.46
N ASP A 303 5.50 0.10 -29.08
CA ASP A 303 6.18 -1.20 -29.08
C ASP A 303 6.59 -1.62 -27.67
N LEU A 304 7.13 -0.70 -26.86
CA LEU A 304 7.45 -0.93 -25.47
C LEU A 304 6.20 -1.28 -24.65
N SER A 305 5.09 -0.59 -24.86
CA SER A 305 3.84 -0.87 -24.17
C SER A 305 3.24 -2.23 -24.54
N MET A 306 3.40 -2.66 -25.80
CA MET A 306 2.99 -3.99 -26.25
C MET A 306 3.86 -5.10 -25.66
N LEU A 307 5.17 -4.89 -25.58
CA LEU A 307 6.11 -5.83 -24.93
C LEU A 307 5.89 -5.95 -23.42
N LEU A 308 5.45 -4.87 -22.78
CA LEU A 308 5.13 -4.83 -21.35
C LEU A 308 3.64 -5.13 -21.07
N HIS A 309 2.94 -5.75 -22.01
CA HIS A 309 1.55 -6.18 -21.79
C HIS A 309 1.50 -7.37 -20.81
N PRO A 310 0.55 -7.41 -19.86
CA PRO A 310 0.32 -8.55 -18.99
C PRO A 310 0.12 -9.84 -19.80
N GLY A 311 0.88 -10.89 -19.49
CA GLY A 311 0.88 -12.16 -20.24
C GLY A 311 2.08 -12.37 -21.14
N GLN A 312 2.86 -11.35 -21.45
CA GLN A 312 4.13 -11.50 -22.18
C GLN A 312 5.24 -11.97 -21.25
N PRO A 313 6.17 -12.85 -21.72
CA PRO A 313 7.29 -13.32 -20.91
C PRO A 313 8.19 -12.19 -20.42
N LEU A 314 8.40 -11.16 -21.25
CA LEU A 314 9.20 -9.99 -20.89
C LEU A 314 8.57 -9.20 -19.72
N TYR A 315 7.25 -9.06 -19.72
CA TYR A 315 6.52 -8.45 -18.61
C TYR A 315 6.82 -9.15 -17.28
N LEU A 316 6.78 -10.49 -17.26
CA LEU A 316 7.04 -11.29 -16.05
C LEU A 316 8.46 -11.08 -15.51
N VAL A 317 9.46 -11.05 -16.41
CA VAL A 317 10.87 -10.85 -16.04
C VAL A 317 11.09 -9.43 -15.49
N VAL A 318 10.58 -8.41 -16.20
CA VAL A 318 10.70 -7.00 -15.78
C VAL A 318 9.97 -6.79 -14.45
N TYR A 319 8.77 -7.35 -14.31
CA TYR A 319 7.98 -7.23 -13.08
C TYR A 319 8.66 -7.90 -11.88
N ALA A 320 9.19 -9.12 -12.06
CA ALA A 320 9.94 -9.82 -11.03
C ALA A 320 11.21 -9.04 -10.61
N SER A 321 11.95 -8.54 -11.58
CA SER A 321 13.15 -7.74 -11.34
C SER A 321 12.84 -6.44 -10.62
N ALA A 322 11.75 -5.75 -11.00
CA ALA A 322 11.29 -4.53 -10.36
C ALA A 322 10.88 -4.79 -8.90
N ILE A 323 10.13 -5.86 -8.60
CA ILE A 323 9.76 -6.22 -7.22
C ILE A 323 11.01 -6.43 -6.36
N ILE A 324 11.98 -7.19 -6.84
CA ILE A 324 13.22 -7.45 -6.11
C ILE A 324 13.99 -6.14 -5.90
N PHE A 325 14.16 -5.33 -6.94
CA PHE A 325 14.83 -4.02 -6.85
C PHE A 325 14.17 -3.13 -5.80
N PHE A 326 12.85 -2.95 -5.86
CA PHE A 326 12.11 -2.12 -4.90
C PHE A 326 12.10 -2.71 -3.50
N SER A 327 12.18 -4.02 -3.32
CA SER A 327 12.32 -4.64 -2.01
C SER A 327 13.62 -4.23 -1.32
N PHE A 328 14.73 -4.27 -2.04
CA PHE A 328 16.01 -3.79 -1.52
C PHE A 328 16.02 -2.28 -1.30
N PHE A 329 15.55 -1.54 -2.29
CA PHE A 329 15.49 -0.08 -2.23
C PHE A 329 14.68 0.42 -1.02
N TYR A 330 13.47 -0.11 -0.85
CA TYR A 330 12.57 0.30 0.22
C TYR A 330 13.10 -0.10 1.60
N THR A 331 13.65 -1.31 1.74
CA THR A 331 14.24 -1.76 3.00
C THR A 331 15.44 -0.90 3.38
N ALA A 332 16.35 -0.60 2.44
CA ALA A 332 17.49 0.27 2.69
C ALA A 332 17.07 1.70 3.05
N MET A 333 15.95 2.17 2.48
CA MET A 333 15.43 3.50 2.76
C MET A 333 14.76 3.59 4.13
N GLN A 334 14.03 2.57 4.53
CA GLN A 334 13.21 2.60 5.75
C GLN A 334 13.98 2.24 7.01
N TYR A 335 14.98 1.40 6.89
CA TYR A 335 15.71 0.85 8.02
C TYR A 335 17.19 1.18 7.95
N ASN A 336 17.71 1.86 8.99
CA ASN A 336 19.12 2.16 9.12
C ASN A 336 19.76 1.25 10.17
N PRO A 337 20.63 0.28 9.78
CA PRO A 337 21.29 -0.62 10.72
C PRO A 337 22.18 0.09 11.73
N ARG A 338 22.78 1.24 11.34
CA ARG A 338 23.65 2.03 12.22
C ARG A 338 22.86 2.63 13.37
N ASP A 339 21.71 3.27 13.09
CA ASP A 339 20.86 3.86 14.12
C ASP A 339 20.37 2.82 15.12
N THR A 340 20.04 1.62 14.64
CA THR A 340 19.64 0.49 15.50
C THR A 340 20.80 0.03 16.38
N ALA A 341 22.01 -0.12 15.82
CA ALA A 341 23.19 -0.51 16.59
C ALA A 341 23.58 0.54 17.65
N ASP A 342 23.47 1.84 17.31
CA ASP A 342 23.72 2.95 18.22
C ASP A 342 22.68 3.03 19.34
N ASN A 343 21.40 2.78 19.03
CA ASN A 343 20.34 2.71 20.03
C ASN A 343 20.54 1.53 20.99
N LEU A 344 20.93 0.36 20.49
CA LEU A 344 21.31 -0.78 21.34
C LEU A 344 22.48 -0.43 22.24
N LYS A 345 23.54 0.20 21.69
CA LYS A 345 24.71 0.65 22.46
C LYS A 345 24.31 1.65 23.55
N LYS A 346 23.50 2.66 23.24
CA LYS A 346 23.02 3.67 24.20
C LYS A 346 22.17 3.06 25.31
N SER A 347 21.37 2.04 25.02
CA SER A 347 20.57 1.33 26.01
C SER A 347 21.38 0.30 26.84
N GLY A 348 22.67 0.13 26.57
CA GLY A 348 23.52 -0.87 27.25
C GLY A 348 23.21 -2.31 26.84
N ALA A 349 22.55 -2.48 25.70
CA ALA A 349 22.20 -3.78 25.14
C ALA A 349 23.27 -4.22 24.13
N PHE A 350 23.55 -5.51 24.08
CA PHE A 350 24.52 -6.08 23.15
C PHE A 350 24.06 -7.44 22.61
N ILE A 351 24.54 -7.80 21.44
CA ILE A 351 24.33 -9.12 20.87
C ILE A 351 25.45 -10.04 21.36
N PRO A 352 25.15 -11.21 21.97
CA PRO A 352 26.17 -12.12 22.44
C PRO A 352 27.19 -12.49 21.36
N GLY A 353 28.48 -12.35 21.64
CA GLY A 353 29.57 -12.66 20.73
C GLY A 353 29.91 -11.56 19.72
N ILE A 354 29.23 -10.39 19.73
CA ILE A 354 29.47 -9.28 18.80
C ILE A 354 29.74 -8.00 19.57
N ARG A 355 30.80 -7.26 19.20
CA ARG A 355 31.13 -5.98 19.84
C ARG A 355 30.04 -4.93 19.53
N PRO A 356 29.55 -4.18 20.55
CA PRO A 356 28.61 -3.09 20.35
C PRO A 356 29.17 -2.00 19.43
N GLY A 357 28.33 -1.46 18.54
CA GLY A 357 28.69 -0.40 17.60
C GLY A 357 28.76 -0.92 16.16
N GLU A 358 29.84 -0.61 15.44
CA GLU A 358 29.93 -0.85 13.99
C GLU A 358 29.82 -2.35 13.61
N GLN A 359 30.38 -3.25 14.41
CA GLN A 359 30.28 -4.68 14.16
C GLN A 359 28.83 -5.17 14.30
N THR A 360 28.08 -4.65 15.28
CA THR A 360 26.65 -4.92 15.44
C THR A 360 25.86 -4.39 14.24
N SER A 361 26.18 -3.20 13.74
CA SER A 361 25.57 -2.65 12.55
C SER A 361 25.79 -3.52 11.32
N ARG A 362 27.03 -3.95 11.06
CA ARG A 362 27.36 -4.87 9.95
C ARG A 362 26.65 -6.22 10.05
N TYR A 363 26.51 -6.74 11.26
CA TYR A 363 25.81 -8.00 11.50
C TYR A 363 24.31 -7.88 11.22
N ILE A 364 23.67 -6.82 11.69
CA ILE A 364 22.26 -6.52 11.43
C ILE A 364 22.05 -6.33 9.93
N ASP A 365 22.90 -5.55 9.25
CA ASP A 365 22.84 -5.30 7.81
C ASP A 365 22.91 -6.59 6.99
N LYS A 366 23.85 -7.49 7.34
CA LYS A 366 23.96 -8.81 6.68
C LYS A 366 22.71 -9.67 6.85
N ILE A 367 22.08 -9.64 8.02
CA ILE A 367 20.81 -10.37 8.25
C ILE A 367 19.69 -9.73 7.44
N MET A 368 19.57 -8.40 7.46
CA MET A 368 18.56 -7.66 6.73
C MET A 368 18.63 -7.91 5.22
N THR A 369 19.83 -7.85 4.64
CA THR A 369 20.05 -8.13 3.22
C THR A 369 19.56 -9.53 2.83
N ARG A 370 19.83 -10.53 3.66
CA ARG A 370 19.34 -11.91 3.43
C ARG A 370 17.83 -12.03 3.57
N LEU A 371 17.25 -11.40 4.60
CA LEU A 371 15.80 -11.39 4.80
C LEU A 371 15.08 -10.65 3.66
N THR A 372 15.63 -9.53 3.19
CA THR A 372 15.09 -8.78 2.06
C THR A 372 15.10 -9.59 0.77
N LEU A 373 16.17 -10.35 0.52
CA LEU A 373 16.23 -11.26 -0.64
C LEU A 373 15.13 -12.33 -0.56
N ILE A 374 15.01 -12.99 0.59
CA ILE A 374 13.98 -14.04 0.80
C ILE A 374 12.58 -13.43 0.70
N GLY A 375 12.35 -12.27 1.32
CA GLY A 375 11.09 -11.54 1.25
C GLY A 375 10.75 -11.09 -0.17
N GLY A 376 11.73 -10.55 -0.91
CA GLY A 376 11.56 -10.15 -2.31
C GLY A 376 11.22 -11.32 -3.24
N LEU A 377 11.90 -12.46 -3.09
CA LEU A 377 11.60 -13.69 -3.84
C LEU A 377 10.21 -14.22 -3.49
N TYR A 378 9.83 -14.20 -2.22
CA TYR A 378 8.50 -14.58 -1.77
C TYR A 378 7.42 -13.70 -2.40
N VAL A 379 7.55 -12.37 -2.33
CA VAL A 379 6.59 -11.42 -2.94
C VAL A 379 6.50 -11.65 -4.45
N THR A 380 7.64 -11.82 -5.12
CA THR A 380 7.70 -12.11 -6.56
C THR A 380 6.95 -13.41 -6.88
N PHE A 381 7.18 -14.47 -6.12
CA PHE A 381 6.50 -15.75 -6.33
C PHE A 381 4.98 -15.59 -6.20
N VAL A 382 4.49 -14.97 -5.13
CA VAL A 382 3.05 -14.75 -4.91
C VAL A 382 2.43 -13.90 -6.01
N CYS A 383 3.14 -12.85 -6.47
CA CYS A 383 2.64 -11.98 -7.53
C CYS A 383 2.60 -12.67 -8.90
N LEU A 384 3.47 -13.64 -9.17
CA LEU A 384 3.53 -14.34 -10.45
C LEU A 384 2.53 -15.51 -10.54
N VAL A 385 2.11 -16.12 -9.42
CA VAL A 385 1.19 -17.26 -9.42
C VAL A 385 -0.05 -17.05 -10.28
N PRO A 386 -0.82 -15.96 -10.17
CA PRO A 386 -2.02 -15.76 -10.99
C PRO A 386 -1.72 -15.63 -12.49
N TYR A 387 -0.58 -15.04 -12.87
CA TYR A 387 -0.17 -14.95 -14.28
C TYR A 387 0.09 -16.34 -14.88
N VAL A 388 0.75 -17.22 -14.12
CA VAL A 388 0.97 -18.61 -14.52
C VAL A 388 -0.38 -19.33 -14.62
N MET A 389 -1.29 -19.12 -13.68
CA MET A 389 -2.63 -19.72 -13.71
C MET A 389 -3.45 -19.26 -14.92
N THR A 390 -3.42 -17.96 -15.23
CA THR A 390 -4.12 -17.39 -16.39
C THR A 390 -3.54 -17.98 -17.70
N SER A 391 -2.23 -18.08 -17.82
CA SER A 391 -1.57 -18.64 -19.00
C SER A 391 -1.80 -20.16 -19.16
N ALA A 392 -1.83 -20.92 -18.04
CA ALA A 392 -1.96 -22.39 -18.09
C ALA A 392 -3.40 -22.84 -18.32
N TRP A 393 -4.40 -22.14 -17.78
CA TRP A 393 -5.80 -22.59 -17.82
C TRP A 393 -6.73 -21.63 -18.58
N ASN A 394 -6.19 -20.57 -19.19
CA ASN A 394 -6.95 -19.54 -19.93
C ASN A 394 -8.14 -18.95 -19.11
N VAL A 395 -7.99 -18.95 -17.78
CA VAL A 395 -8.98 -18.43 -16.84
C VAL A 395 -8.66 -16.96 -16.63
N GLN A 396 -9.63 -16.09 -16.92
CA GLN A 396 -9.54 -14.69 -16.56
C GLN A 396 -9.67 -14.55 -15.05
N PHE A 397 -8.54 -14.65 -14.35
CA PHE A 397 -8.50 -14.55 -12.91
C PHE A 397 -8.47 -13.06 -12.51
N TYR A 398 -9.57 -12.58 -11.95
CA TYR A 398 -9.70 -11.20 -11.48
C TYR A 398 -8.69 -10.84 -10.37
N PHE A 399 -8.22 -11.84 -9.63
CA PHE A 399 -7.22 -11.64 -8.59
C PHE A 399 -5.81 -11.69 -9.17
N GLY A 400 -5.27 -10.53 -9.57
CA GLY A 400 -3.83 -10.41 -9.75
C GLY A 400 -3.08 -10.76 -8.46
N GLY A 401 -1.88 -11.33 -8.55
CA GLY A 401 -1.09 -11.71 -7.36
C GLY A 401 -0.85 -10.57 -6.40
N THR A 402 -0.73 -9.35 -6.91
CA THR A 402 -0.64 -8.13 -6.11
C THR A 402 -1.89 -7.87 -5.28
N SER A 403 -3.09 -8.08 -5.82
CA SER A 403 -4.33 -7.79 -5.10
C SER A 403 -4.53 -8.74 -3.92
N LEU A 404 -4.27 -10.04 -4.10
CA LEU A 404 -4.35 -11.01 -3.01
C LEU A 404 -3.33 -10.69 -1.90
N LEU A 405 -2.09 -10.37 -2.31
CA LEU A 405 -1.04 -10.00 -1.37
C LEU A 405 -1.39 -8.72 -0.62
N ILE A 406 -1.91 -7.69 -1.31
CA ILE A 406 -2.36 -6.44 -0.67
C ILE A 406 -3.46 -6.72 0.35
N VAL A 407 -4.48 -7.49 -0.04
CA VAL A 407 -5.60 -7.82 0.86
C VAL A 407 -5.10 -8.49 2.14
N VAL A 408 -4.26 -9.53 2.02
CA VAL A 408 -3.77 -10.27 3.18
C VAL A 408 -2.86 -9.43 4.06
N VAL A 409 -1.88 -8.74 3.46
CA VAL A 409 -0.88 -7.95 4.23
C VAL A 409 -1.55 -6.76 4.93
N VAL A 410 -2.46 -6.05 4.26
CA VAL A 410 -3.16 -4.90 4.87
C VAL A 410 -4.03 -5.36 6.04
N ILE A 411 -4.75 -6.50 5.92
CA ILE A 411 -5.51 -7.06 7.04
C ILE A 411 -4.58 -7.44 8.19
N MET A 412 -3.44 -8.08 7.90
CA MET A 412 -2.48 -8.48 8.92
C MET A 412 -1.90 -7.27 9.66
N ASP A 413 -1.48 -6.23 8.94
CA ASP A 413 -0.96 -5.00 9.55
C ASP A 413 -2.04 -4.28 10.37
N PHE A 414 -3.28 -4.27 9.90
CA PHE A 414 -4.42 -3.70 10.62
C PHE A 414 -4.69 -4.44 11.94
N ILE A 415 -4.70 -5.78 11.92
CA ILE A 415 -4.87 -6.61 13.13
C ILE A 415 -3.72 -6.36 14.12
N VAL A 416 -2.46 -6.30 13.66
CA VAL A 416 -1.30 -6.05 14.52
C VAL A 416 -1.41 -4.67 15.19
N GLN A 417 -1.86 -3.64 14.47
CA GLN A 417 -2.04 -2.30 15.03
C GLN A 417 -3.18 -2.25 16.06
N ILE A 418 -4.29 -2.94 15.81
CA ILE A 418 -5.38 -3.08 16.79
C ILE A 418 -4.86 -3.78 18.06
N GLN A 419 -4.12 -4.87 17.92
CA GLN A 419 -3.55 -5.60 19.04
C GLN A 419 -2.57 -4.73 19.86
N SER A 420 -1.73 -3.95 19.18
CA SER A 420 -0.80 -3.02 19.82
C SER A 420 -1.54 -1.96 20.63
N HIS A 421 -2.59 -1.35 20.07
CA HIS A 421 -3.45 -0.41 20.79
C HIS A 421 -4.15 -1.02 22.00
N LEU A 422 -4.69 -2.23 21.85
CA LEU A 422 -5.33 -2.95 22.97
C LEU A 422 -4.35 -3.25 24.10
N MET A 423 -3.11 -3.67 23.76
CA MET A 423 -2.08 -3.94 24.75
C MET A 423 -1.65 -2.67 25.49
N SER A 424 -1.42 -1.57 24.77
CA SER A 424 -1.09 -0.27 25.38
C SER A 424 -2.17 0.19 26.36
N THR A 425 -3.43 0.09 25.97
CA THR A 425 -4.58 0.46 26.83
C THR A 425 -4.70 -0.41 28.08
N ARG A 426 -4.49 -1.73 27.94
CA ARG A 426 -4.49 -2.65 29.09
C ARG A 426 -3.35 -2.35 30.06
N TYR A 427 -2.17 -2.02 29.54
CA TYR A 427 -1.01 -1.66 30.35
C TYR A 427 -1.23 -0.36 31.13
N GLU A 428 -1.77 0.67 30.50
CA GLU A 428 -2.14 1.92 31.18
C GLU A 428 -3.19 1.72 32.28
N SER A 429 -4.18 0.86 32.03
CA SER A 429 -5.22 0.55 33.02
C SER A 429 -4.66 -0.23 34.21
N ALA A 430 -3.69 -1.12 33.98
CA ALA A 430 -3.00 -1.86 35.02
C ALA A 430 -2.11 -0.94 35.88
N LEU A 431 -1.36 -0.01 35.25
CA LEU A 431 -0.55 0.99 35.95
C LEU A 431 -1.41 1.92 36.82
N LYS A 432 -2.55 2.40 36.32
CA LYS A 432 -3.49 3.23 37.08
C LYS A 432 -4.05 2.48 38.30
N LYS A 433 -4.38 1.19 38.14
CA LYS A 433 -4.83 0.33 39.28
C LYS A 433 -3.71 0.09 40.31
N ALA A 434 -2.47 -0.05 39.85
CA ALA A 434 -1.30 -0.23 40.75
C ALA A 434 -0.99 1.05 41.54
N ASN A 435 -1.01 2.23 40.89
CA ASN A 435 -0.80 3.53 41.56
C ASN A 435 -1.92 3.88 42.54
N LEU A 436 -3.17 3.50 42.28
CA LEU A 436 -4.30 3.73 43.21
C LEU A 436 -4.19 2.81 44.47
N LYS A 437 -3.51 1.65 44.38
CA LYS A 437 -3.25 0.81 45.57
C LYS A 437 -2.07 1.28 46.40
N GLY A 438 -1.16 2.08 45.84
CA GLY A 438 0.01 2.63 46.54
C GLY A 438 -0.30 3.87 47.40
N PHE A 439 -1.46 4.49 47.29
CA PHE A 439 -1.88 5.64 48.11
C PHE A 439 -2.90 5.30 49.20
N GLY A 440 -3.15 4.01 49.44
CA GLY A 440 -4.12 3.53 50.41
C GLY A 440 -3.51 2.68 51.54
N GLN A 441 -2.18 2.81 51.80
CA GLN A 441 -1.51 2.25 52.99
C GLN A 441 -0.82 3.35 53.79
#